data_4b88b77578e05bc91c434805a18f066a
#
_entry.id   4b88b77578e05bc91c434805a18f066a
#
_cell.length_a   1.000
_cell.length_b   1.000
_cell.length_c   1.000
_cell.angle_alpha   90.00
_cell.angle_beta   90.00
_cell.angle_gamma   90.00
#
_symmetry.space_group_name_H-M   'P 1'
#
loop_
_entity.id
_entity.type
_entity.pdbx_description
1 polymer ?
#
loop_
_entity_poly.entity_id
_entity_poly.type
_entity_poly.pdbx_seq_one_letter_code
_entity_poly.pdbx_strand_id
1 'polypeptide(L)'
;MILPDISRFIKKNITFRDESLFAQDLDINKFKLRTEIENRHVLVIGGAGTIGSSFITALVDYNPSSLVVVDTNENGLTELTRRLRSDGKIKLPKTYLTYPMSFASETFNKILDRYNFDIIANFAAHKHVRSEKDITSIEAMIDNNVFSAHALLEKLSSNPPKHFFCVSTDKAANPVNVMGVSKKLMENLIMSYSAEFKITTARFANVAFSNGSLLDGHINRLMQRQPISCPSDVKRFFVSPEESGQICLLACILGNSGDIFFPKLGEDQLVNFKDITENFFDFLGIQIEYCNSEKEAKGISIKNMKTGDFNKYPVNFFESDTSGEKLYEEFYEENDIVNLKSYRELGVITNSYKPKKEEIQADIFKLKQVFQNKFSDKSSIVAALSSIVKGFKHIETGKSLDQKM
;
A
#
# COMPACT_ATOMS: atom_id res chain seq x y z
N MET A 1 31.05 -4.08 7.01
CA MET A 1 29.78 -4.80 7.35
C MET A 1 29.04 -5.00 6.03
N ILE A 2 28.83 -6.24 5.60
CA ILE A 2 28.00 -6.55 4.44
C ILE A 2 26.55 -6.29 4.88
N LEU A 3 25.80 -5.49 4.11
CA LEU A 3 24.39 -5.26 4.41
C LEU A 3 23.62 -6.60 4.34
N PRO A 4 22.67 -6.83 5.25
CA PRO A 4 21.91 -8.07 5.24
C PRO A 4 21.08 -8.19 3.96
N ASP A 5 21.00 -9.40 3.42
CA ASP A 5 20.13 -9.72 2.31
C ASP A 5 18.67 -9.81 2.80
N ILE A 6 17.99 -8.68 2.76
CA ILE A 6 16.58 -8.55 3.21
C ILE A 6 15.66 -9.43 2.37
N SER A 7 15.93 -9.60 1.08
CA SER A 7 15.12 -10.47 0.22
C SER A 7 15.17 -11.92 0.69
N ARG A 8 16.38 -12.41 1.02
CA ARG A 8 16.57 -13.75 1.59
C ARG A 8 15.89 -13.89 2.96
N PHE A 9 15.96 -12.84 3.80
CA PHE A 9 15.28 -12.83 5.09
C PHE A 9 13.77 -12.96 4.92
N ILE A 10 13.17 -12.15 4.03
CA ILE A 10 11.73 -12.19 3.74
C ILE A 10 11.30 -13.60 3.33
N LYS A 11 12.01 -14.22 2.37
CA LYS A 11 11.70 -15.56 1.87
C LYS A 11 11.74 -16.62 2.97
N LYS A 12 12.73 -16.56 3.85
CA LYS A 12 12.95 -17.60 4.86
C LYS A 12 12.16 -17.41 6.16
N ASN A 13 11.85 -16.18 6.56
CA ASN A 13 11.35 -15.89 7.89
C ASN A 13 10.00 -15.15 7.90
N ILE A 14 9.50 -14.71 6.74
CA ILE A 14 8.23 -13.99 6.67
C ILE A 14 7.24 -14.68 5.73
N THR A 15 7.64 -14.89 4.48
CA THR A 15 6.74 -15.50 3.50
C THR A 15 6.88 -17.02 3.42
N PHE A 16 7.99 -17.58 3.87
CA PHE A 16 8.33 -19.02 3.82
C PHE A 16 8.24 -19.59 2.40
N ARG A 17 8.56 -18.79 1.38
CA ARG A 17 8.48 -19.12 -0.04
C ARG A 17 9.78 -18.77 -0.73
N ASP A 18 10.38 -19.72 -1.47
CA ASP A 18 11.58 -19.47 -2.27
C ASP A 18 11.24 -18.76 -3.59
N GLU A 19 10.08 -19.09 -4.18
CA GLU A 19 9.52 -18.44 -5.36
C GLU A 19 8.35 -17.54 -4.99
N SER A 20 8.01 -16.63 -5.89
CA SER A 20 6.83 -15.79 -5.72
C SER A 20 5.54 -16.62 -5.67
N LEU A 21 4.63 -16.25 -4.77
CA LEU A 21 3.28 -16.81 -4.71
C LEU A 21 2.58 -16.80 -6.07
N PHE A 22 2.81 -15.78 -6.88
CA PHE A 22 2.13 -15.56 -8.16
C PHE A 22 2.92 -16.04 -9.39
N ALA A 23 4.03 -16.77 -9.21
CA ALA A 23 4.87 -17.22 -10.32
C ALA A 23 4.08 -18.04 -11.35
N GLN A 24 3.23 -18.98 -10.89
CA GLN A 24 2.40 -19.79 -11.78
C GLN A 24 1.32 -18.97 -12.49
N ASP A 25 0.65 -18.04 -11.78
CA ASP A 25 -0.36 -17.18 -12.40
C ASP A 25 0.24 -16.26 -13.47
N LEU A 26 1.46 -15.76 -13.24
CA LEU A 26 2.21 -14.99 -14.26
C LEU A 26 2.57 -15.84 -15.48
N ASP A 27 3.06 -17.05 -15.27
CA ASP A 27 3.49 -17.91 -16.38
C ASP A 27 2.30 -18.35 -17.24
N ILE A 28 1.21 -18.81 -16.63
CA ILE A 28 -0.04 -19.18 -17.33
C ILE A 28 -0.58 -18.00 -18.15
N ASN A 29 -0.49 -16.77 -17.63
CA ASN A 29 -1.05 -15.58 -18.27
C ASN A 29 -0.01 -14.78 -19.08
N LYS A 30 1.22 -15.26 -19.21
CA LYS A 30 2.35 -14.54 -19.84
C LYS A 30 2.03 -13.99 -21.22
N PHE A 31 1.40 -14.81 -22.06
CA PHE A 31 1.01 -14.39 -23.42
C PHE A 31 -0.01 -13.25 -23.40
N LYS A 32 -1.05 -13.35 -22.55
CA LYS A 32 -2.08 -12.33 -22.43
C LYS A 32 -1.50 -11.02 -21.86
N LEU A 33 -0.66 -11.12 -20.82
CA LEU A 33 0.05 -9.96 -20.27
C LEU A 33 0.87 -9.25 -21.33
N ARG A 34 1.64 -10.01 -22.13
CA ARG A 34 2.43 -9.44 -23.22
C ARG A 34 1.57 -8.76 -24.26
N THR A 35 0.49 -9.37 -24.71
CA THR A 35 -0.42 -8.80 -25.72
C THR A 35 -1.04 -7.49 -25.26
N GLU A 36 -1.38 -7.39 -23.98
CA GLU A 36 -2.02 -6.19 -23.41
C GLU A 36 -1.03 -5.07 -23.06
N ILE A 37 0.25 -5.38 -22.82
CA ILE A 37 1.24 -4.39 -22.34
C ILE A 37 2.22 -3.99 -23.46
N GLU A 38 2.58 -4.91 -24.34
CA GLU A 38 3.57 -4.64 -25.40
C GLU A 38 3.11 -3.49 -26.28
N ASN A 39 4.03 -2.54 -26.53
CA ASN A 39 3.78 -1.33 -27.30
C ASN A 39 2.74 -0.36 -26.70
N ARG A 40 2.37 -0.50 -25.41
CA ARG A 40 1.43 0.43 -24.73
C ARG A 40 2.17 1.59 -24.07
N HIS A 41 1.44 2.71 -23.94
CA HIS A 41 1.87 3.87 -23.18
C HIS A 41 1.36 3.76 -21.75
N VAL A 42 2.27 3.75 -20.78
CA VAL A 42 1.94 3.49 -19.37
C VAL A 42 2.26 4.70 -18.50
N LEU A 43 1.31 5.07 -17.65
CA LEU A 43 1.47 6.04 -16.57
C LEU A 43 1.40 5.33 -15.22
N VAL A 44 2.40 5.54 -14.38
CA VAL A 44 2.42 5.06 -13.00
C VAL A 44 2.48 6.26 -12.06
N ILE A 45 1.47 6.42 -11.22
CA ILE A 45 1.36 7.46 -10.20
C ILE A 45 1.72 6.83 -8.85
N GLY A 46 2.59 7.47 -8.06
CA GLY A 46 3.13 6.90 -6.82
C GLY A 46 4.18 5.82 -7.07
N GLY A 47 4.93 5.95 -8.18
CA GLY A 47 5.86 4.91 -8.65
C GLY A 47 7.16 4.80 -7.86
N ALA A 48 7.51 5.79 -7.01
CA ALA A 48 8.68 5.73 -6.15
C ALA A 48 8.42 4.97 -4.82
N GLY A 49 7.16 4.68 -4.50
CA GLY A 49 6.78 3.84 -3.36
C GLY A 49 7.14 2.37 -3.59
N THR A 50 7.15 1.56 -2.51
CA THR A 50 7.50 0.13 -2.58
C THR A 50 6.64 -0.63 -3.59
N ILE A 51 5.32 -0.46 -3.55
CA ILE A 51 4.39 -1.20 -4.41
C ILE A 51 4.48 -0.70 -5.86
N GLY A 52 4.46 0.64 -6.06
CA GLY A 52 4.58 1.23 -7.39
C GLY A 52 5.87 0.86 -8.10
N SER A 53 7.00 0.88 -7.38
CA SER A 53 8.29 0.48 -7.95
C SER A 53 8.38 -1.02 -8.24
N SER A 54 7.73 -1.86 -7.45
CA SER A 54 7.64 -3.30 -7.70
C SER A 54 6.72 -3.62 -8.89
N PHE A 55 5.61 -2.88 -9.03
CA PHE A 55 4.75 -2.95 -10.22
C PHE A 55 5.52 -2.58 -11.49
N ILE A 56 6.29 -1.48 -11.46
CA ILE A 56 7.14 -1.07 -12.58
C ILE A 56 8.12 -2.17 -12.96
N THR A 57 8.77 -2.79 -11.98
CA THR A 57 9.73 -3.89 -12.22
C THR A 57 9.04 -5.08 -12.91
N ALA A 58 7.85 -5.47 -12.47
CA ALA A 58 7.09 -6.55 -13.10
C ALA A 58 6.54 -6.17 -14.50
N LEU A 59 6.20 -4.89 -14.71
CA LEU A 59 5.63 -4.38 -15.97
C LEU A 59 6.66 -4.36 -17.11
N VAL A 60 7.88 -3.90 -16.84
CA VAL A 60 8.89 -3.67 -17.89
C VAL A 60 9.33 -4.93 -18.60
N ASP A 61 9.15 -6.11 -18.01
CA ASP A 61 9.40 -7.41 -18.61
C ASP A 61 8.50 -7.68 -19.84
N TYR A 62 7.40 -6.93 -19.99
CA TYR A 62 6.44 -7.04 -21.08
C TYR A 62 6.59 -5.97 -22.17
N ASN A 63 7.71 -5.24 -22.18
CA ASN A 63 8.10 -4.28 -23.23
C ASN A 63 7.05 -3.18 -23.53
N PRO A 64 6.59 -2.36 -22.58
CA PRO A 64 5.76 -1.21 -22.90
C PRO A 64 6.51 -0.24 -23.84
N SER A 65 5.79 0.52 -24.67
CA SER A 65 6.36 1.50 -25.59
C SER A 65 6.94 2.71 -24.84
N SER A 66 6.21 3.15 -23.84
CA SER A 66 6.66 4.25 -22.97
C SER A 66 6.20 4.01 -21.52
N LEU A 67 6.99 4.55 -20.61
CA LEU A 67 6.71 4.54 -19.17
C LEU A 67 6.94 5.94 -18.60
N VAL A 68 5.87 6.55 -18.13
CA VAL A 68 5.90 7.81 -17.39
C VAL A 68 5.61 7.51 -15.92
N VAL A 69 6.46 7.99 -15.03
CA VAL A 69 6.36 7.76 -13.58
C VAL A 69 6.24 9.11 -12.87
N VAL A 70 5.21 9.24 -12.05
CA VAL A 70 4.95 10.45 -11.25
C VAL A 70 4.95 10.08 -9.77
N ASP A 71 5.65 10.87 -8.97
CA ASP A 71 5.66 10.74 -7.51
C ASP A 71 6.04 12.09 -6.89
N THR A 72 5.60 12.37 -5.67
CA THR A 72 6.03 13.56 -4.93
C THR A 72 7.44 13.41 -4.35
N ASN A 73 7.94 12.17 -4.22
CA ASN A 73 9.27 11.87 -3.68
C ASN A 73 10.34 11.89 -4.76
N GLU A 74 10.99 13.04 -4.96
CA GLU A 74 12.07 13.21 -5.94
C GLU A 74 13.25 12.26 -5.71
N ASN A 75 13.69 12.08 -4.46
CA ASN A 75 14.78 11.17 -4.12
C ASN A 75 14.42 9.72 -4.45
N GLY A 76 13.18 9.33 -4.15
CA GLY A 76 12.66 8.01 -4.49
C GLY A 76 12.61 7.75 -5.99
N LEU A 77 12.22 8.74 -6.81
CA LEU A 77 12.28 8.65 -8.29
C LEU A 77 13.70 8.51 -8.81
N THR A 78 14.64 9.24 -8.22
CA THR A 78 16.06 9.15 -8.56
C THR A 78 16.61 7.75 -8.27
N GLU A 79 16.30 7.20 -7.09
CA GLU A 79 16.75 5.88 -6.70
C GLU A 79 16.08 4.77 -7.53
N LEU A 80 14.79 4.89 -7.82
CA LEU A 80 14.09 3.99 -8.75
C LEU A 80 14.80 3.94 -10.10
N THR A 81 15.13 5.10 -10.66
CA THR A 81 15.81 5.21 -11.96
C THR A 81 17.20 4.55 -11.93
N ARG A 82 17.99 4.80 -10.87
CA ARG A 82 19.31 4.17 -10.69
C ARG A 82 19.19 2.66 -10.61
N ARG A 83 18.30 2.16 -9.77
CA ARG A 83 18.05 0.74 -9.59
C ARG A 83 17.66 0.05 -10.91
N LEU A 84 16.68 0.61 -11.64
CA LEU A 84 16.24 0.04 -12.91
C LEU A 84 17.32 0.05 -14.00
N ARG A 85 18.22 1.05 -14.00
CA ARG A 85 19.32 1.14 -14.96
C ARG A 85 20.54 0.30 -14.58
N SER A 86 20.74 0.05 -13.30
CA SER A 86 21.87 -0.77 -12.80
C SER A 86 21.56 -2.27 -12.83
N ASP A 87 20.29 -2.66 -12.93
CA ASP A 87 19.89 -4.06 -13.08
C ASP A 87 20.13 -4.52 -14.52
N GLY A 88 21.11 -5.41 -14.72
CA GLY A 88 21.47 -5.92 -16.04
C GLY A 88 20.40 -6.77 -16.73
N LYS A 89 19.32 -7.12 -16.04
CA LYS A 89 18.20 -7.92 -16.58
C LYS A 89 17.05 -7.03 -17.06
N ILE A 90 16.91 -5.81 -16.54
CA ILE A 90 15.81 -4.89 -16.84
C ILE A 90 16.10 -4.14 -18.13
N LYS A 91 15.15 -4.19 -19.06
CA LYS A 91 15.18 -3.42 -20.30
C LYS A 91 14.11 -2.33 -20.24
N LEU A 92 14.53 -1.09 -19.97
CA LEU A 92 13.63 0.05 -19.97
C LEU A 92 13.13 0.38 -21.39
N PRO A 93 11.88 0.90 -21.53
CA PRO A 93 11.38 1.41 -22.80
C PRO A 93 12.19 2.62 -23.26
N LYS A 94 12.16 2.91 -24.58
CA LYS A 94 12.87 4.06 -25.17
C LYS A 94 12.47 5.38 -24.51
N THR A 95 11.19 5.53 -24.22
CA THR A 95 10.65 6.69 -23.49
C THR A 95 10.39 6.27 -22.06
N TYR A 96 11.34 6.60 -21.18
CA TYR A 96 11.22 6.46 -19.74
C TYR A 96 11.41 7.83 -19.10
N LEU A 97 10.35 8.35 -18.47
CA LEU A 97 10.31 9.71 -17.91
C LEU A 97 9.83 9.65 -16.45
N THR A 98 10.45 10.45 -15.59
CA THR A 98 10.07 10.59 -14.19
C THR A 98 9.79 12.06 -13.87
N TYR A 99 8.72 12.34 -13.12
CA TYR A 99 8.32 13.67 -12.75
C TYR A 99 8.03 13.79 -11.26
N PRO A 100 8.80 14.62 -10.51
CA PRO A 100 8.56 14.87 -9.08
C PRO A 100 7.42 15.88 -8.91
N MET A 101 6.18 15.39 -8.86
CA MET A 101 5.00 16.23 -8.68
C MET A 101 3.82 15.46 -8.09
N SER A 102 2.87 16.21 -7.52
CA SER A 102 1.58 15.66 -7.13
C SER A 102 0.69 15.41 -8.35
N PHE A 103 -0.01 14.30 -8.38
CA PHE A 103 -1.03 14.02 -9.41
C PHE A 103 -2.29 14.91 -9.31
N ALA A 104 -2.43 15.67 -8.21
CA ALA A 104 -3.45 16.69 -8.05
C ALA A 104 -3.04 18.06 -8.60
N SER A 105 -1.80 18.22 -9.12
CA SER A 105 -1.31 19.52 -9.60
C SER A 105 -1.77 19.85 -11.02
N GLU A 106 -1.89 21.15 -11.32
CA GLU A 106 -2.14 21.61 -12.69
C GLU A 106 -1.05 21.18 -13.68
N THR A 107 0.20 21.06 -13.22
CA THR A 107 1.30 20.58 -14.04
C THR A 107 1.11 19.13 -14.44
N PHE A 108 0.54 18.32 -13.57
CA PHE A 108 0.18 16.92 -13.90
C PHE A 108 -0.91 16.87 -14.99
N ASN A 109 -1.91 17.76 -14.93
CA ASN A 109 -2.94 17.84 -15.96
C ASN A 109 -2.33 18.05 -17.36
N LYS A 110 -1.25 18.84 -17.46
CA LYS A 110 -0.53 19.06 -18.74
C LYS A 110 0.12 17.75 -19.25
N ILE A 111 0.47 16.81 -18.38
CA ILE A 111 0.96 15.48 -18.79
C ILE A 111 -0.18 14.69 -19.42
N LEU A 112 -1.36 14.66 -18.80
CA LEU A 112 -2.55 13.99 -19.34
C LEU A 112 -3.02 14.60 -20.67
N ASP A 113 -2.87 15.92 -20.84
CA ASP A 113 -3.21 16.60 -22.10
C ASP A 113 -2.18 16.35 -23.22
N ARG A 114 -0.91 16.08 -22.85
CA ARG A 114 0.17 15.85 -23.81
C ARG A 114 0.30 14.41 -24.27
N TYR A 115 0.00 13.45 -23.41
CA TYR A 115 0.19 12.02 -23.67
C TYR A 115 -1.12 11.27 -23.56
N ASN A 116 -1.36 10.36 -24.48
CA ASN A 116 -2.43 9.38 -24.39
C ASN A 116 -1.88 8.11 -23.74
N PHE A 117 -2.41 7.74 -22.59
CA PHE A 117 -2.00 6.54 -21.87
C PHE A 117 -3.00 5.40 -22.08
N ASP A 118 -2.49 4.23 -22.45
CA ASP A 118 -3.30 3.01 -22.56
C ASP A 118 -3.53 2.39 -21.16
N ILE A 119 -2.54 2.49 -20.29
CA ILE A 119 -2.56 1.89 -18.94
C ILE A 119 -2.19 2.99 -17.94
N ILE A 120 -3.05 3.16 -16.93
CA ILE A 120 -2.80 4.07 -15.81
C ILE A 120 -2.91 3.27 -14.51
N ALA A 121 -1.84 3.26 -13.70
CA ALA A 121 -1.80 2.60 -12.41
C ALA A 121 -1.50 3.62 -11.30
N ASN A 122 -2.46 3.81 -10.37
CA ASN A 122 -2.35 4.76 -9.28
C ASN A 122 -2.03 4.05 -7.96
N PHE A 123 -0.82 4.28 -7.44
CA PHE A 123 -0.32 3.81 -6.15
C PHE A 123 -0.19 4.94 -5.11
N ALA A 124 -0.49 6.18 -5.49
CA ALA A 124 -0.44 7.30 -4.56
C ALA A 124 -1.54 7.18 -3.51
N ALA A 125 -1.14 7.02 -2.25
CA ALA A 125 -2.06 6.90 -1.14
C ALA A 125 -1.41 7.32 0.19
N HIS A 126 -2.18 7.96 1.07
CA HIS A 126 -1.87 8.02 2.49
C HIS A 126 -2.36 6.72 3.14
N LYS A 127 -1.42 5.87 3.59
CA LYS A 127 -1.67 4.47 3.96
C LYS A 127 -1.50 4.15 5.46
N HIS A 128 -1.09 5.13 6.27
CA HIS A 128 -0.77 4.89 7.68
C HIS A 128 -1.97 5.17 8.58
N VAL A 129 -2.34 4.20 9.44
CA VAL A 129 -3.33 4.40 10.51
C VAL A 129 -2.89 5.52 11.46
N ARG A 130 -1.59 5.68 11.66
CA ARG A 130 -0.98 6.79 12.40
C ARG A 130 -1.45 8.18 11.94
N SER A 131 -1.90 8.33 10.68
CA SER A 131 -2.39 9.60 10.12
C SER A 131 -3.80 9.98 10.59
N GLU A 132 -4.49 9.18 11.40
CA GLU A 132 -5.77 9.59 12.00
C GLU A 132 -5.64 10.30 13.36
N LYS A 133 -4.48 10.85 13.65
CA LYS A 133 -4.16 11.50 14.92
C LYS A 133 -4.96 12.80 15.18
N ASP A 134 -5.23 13.57 14.14
CA ASP A 134 -5.94 14.86 14.20
C ASP A 134 -6.73 15.13 12.91
N ILE A 135 -7.57 16.18 12.95
CA ILE A 135 -8.46 16.56 11.83
C ILE A 135 -7.67 16.86 10.56
N THR A 136 -6.59 17.64 10.67
CA THR A 136 -5.80 18.08 9.51
C THR A 136 -5.15 16.90 8.82
N SER A 137 -4.64 15.92 9.59
CA SER A 137 -4.06 14.69 9.04
C SER A 137 -5.12 13.81 8.38
N ILE A 138 -6.32 13.75 8.93
CA ILE A 138 -7.46 13.03 8.32
C ILE A 138 -7.90 13.72 7.03
N GLU A 139 -8.03 15.05 7.05
CA GLU A 139 -8.37 15.83 5.85
C GLU A 139 -7.36 15.60 4.73
N ALA A 140 -6.07 15.69 5.02
CA ALA A 140 -5.01 15.40 4.05
C ALA A 140 -5.09 13.97 3.49
N MET A 141 -5.46 13.00 4.31
CA MET A 141 -5.68 11.62 3.87
C MET A 141 -6.87 11.50 2.92
N ILE A 142 -8.01 12.10 3.26
CA ILE A 142 -9.22 12.09 2.43
C ILE A 142 -9.00 12.87 1.14
N ASP A 143 -8.32 14.02 1.21
CA ASP A 143 -7.97 14.81 0.03
C ASP A 143 -7.16 13.99 -0.97
N ASN A 144 -6.08 13.34 -0.50
CA ASN A 144 -5.25 12.53 -1.39
C ASN A 144 -5.95 11.26 -1.89
N ASN A 145 -6.58 10.49 -0.98
CA ASN A 145 -7.12 9.17 -1.31
C ASN A 145 -8.46 9.25 -2.07
N VAL A 146 -9.24 10.32 -1.87
CA VAL A 146 -10.60 10.44 -2.41
C VAL A 146 -10.74 11.63 -3.35
N PHE A 147 -10.49 12.87 -2.88
CA PHE A 147 -10.80 14.04 -3.68
C PHE A 147 -9.88 14.18 -4.88
N SER A 148 -8.59 13.96 -4.70
CA SER A 148 -7.61 13.97 -5.80
C SER A 148 -7.82 12.80 -6.76
N ALA A 149 -8.20 11.62 -6.25
CA ALA A 149 -8.57 10.49 -7.10
C ALA A 149 -9.84 10.78 -7.92
N HIS A 150 -10.85 11.46 -7.33
CA HIS A 150 -12.05 11.89 -8.06
C HIS A 150 -11.70 12.85 -9.19
N ALA A 151 -10.89 13.89 -8.91
CA ALA A 151 -10.46 14.83 -9.93
C ALA A 151 -9.70 14.15 -11.10
N LEU A 152 -8.87 13.15 -10.78
CA LEU A 152 -8.18 12.33 -11.78
C LEU A 152 -9.20 11.57 -12.66
N LEU A 153 -10.18 10.89 -12.07
CA LEU A 153 -11.16 10.11 -12.81
C LEU A 153 -12.06 10.98 -13.70
N GLU A 154 -12.49 12.16 -13.21
CA GLU A 154 -13.22 13.14 -14.03
C GLU A 154 -12.40 13.55 -15.26
N LYS A 155 -11.11 13.82 -15.08
CA LYS A 155 -10.23 14.19 -16.21
C LYS A 155 -10.06 13.02 -17.19
N LEU A 156 -9.95 11.78 -16.70
CA LEU A 156 -9.79 10.58 -17.54
C LEU A 156 -11.07 10.19 -18.29
N SER A 157 -12.24 10.59 -17.83
CA SER A 157 -13.52 10.34 -18.54
C SER A 157 -13.54 10.97 -19.93
N SER A 158 -12.81 12.04 -20.16
CA SER A 158 -12.68 12.69 -21.49
C SER A 158 -11.78 11.93 -22.47
N ASN A 159 -10.81 11.17 -21.94
CA ASN A 159 -9.88 10.35 -22.72
C ASN A 159 -9.49 9.10 -21.91
N PRO A 160 -10.39 8.11 -21.84
CA PRO A 160 -10.26 6.98 -20.94
C PRO A 160 -9.12 6.03 -21.36
N PRO A 161 -8.32 5.55 -20.40
CA PRO A 161 -7.33 4.51 -20.65
C PRO A 161 -8.03 3.17 -20.92
N LYS A 162 -7.31 2.23 -21.56
CA LYS A 162 -7.79 0.84 -21.71
C LYS A 162 -7.84 0.10 -20.38
N HIS A 163 -6.90 0.42 -19.48
CA HIS A 163 -6.82 -0.17 -18.15
C HIS A 163 -6.52 0.93 -17.13
N PHE A 164 -7.40 1.05 -16.13
CA PHE A 164 -7.14 1.86 -14.94
C PHE A 164 -7.08 0.97 -13.71
N PHE A 165 -6.03 1.13 -12.94
CA PHE A 165 -5.83 0.44 -11.68
C PHE A 165 -5.58 1.46 -10.57
N CYS A 166 -6.19 1.24 -9.41
CA CYS A 166 -5.90 2.01 -8.21
C CYS A 166 -5.69 1.04 -7.03
N VAL A 167 -4.55 1.13 -6.36
CA VAL A 167 -4.23 0.21 -5.27
C VAL A 167 -5.17 0.35 -4.08
N SER A 168 -5.62 -0.76 -3.50
CA SER A 168 -6.36 -0.81 -2.24
C SER A 168 -5.62 -1.62 -1.17
N THR A 169 -6.30 -2.05 -0.13
CA THR A 169 -5.75 -2.73 1.05
C THR A 169 -6.79 -3.67 1.65
N ASP A 170 -6.33 -4.69 2.38
CA ASP A 170 -7.14 -5.54 3.26
C ASP A 170 -8.01 -4.72 4.25
N LYS A 171 -7.51 -3.58 4.72
CA LYS A 171 -8.23 -2.70 5.65
C LYS A 171 -9.46 -2.00 5.07
N ALA A 172 -9.67 -2.08 3.76
CA ALA A 172 -10.90 -1.63 3.10
C ALA A 172 -12.06 -2.64 3.24
N ALA A 173 -11.75 -3.92 3.52
CA ALA A 173 -12.77 -4.88 3.94
C ALA A 173 -13.08 -4.67 5.42
N ASN A 174 -14.37 -4.52 5.77
CA ASN A 174 -14.82 -4.29 7.15
C ASN A 174 -13.98 -3.22 7.90
N PRO A 175 -13.92 -1.96 7.42
CA PRO A 175 -13.01 -0.95 7.97
C PRO A 175 -13.35 -0.60 9.43
N VAL A 176 -12.32 -0.46 10.27
CA VAL A 176 -12.45 -0.08 11.70
C VAL A 176 -11.66 1.18 12.06
N ASN A 177 -11.01 1.79 11.08
CA ASN A 177 -10.23 3.02 11.23
C ASN A 177 -10.42 3.95 10.02
N VAL A 178 -10.04 5.23 10.18
CA VAL A 178 -10.24 6.25 9.15
C VAL A 178 -9.46 5.93 7.87
N MET A 179 -8.26 5.35 7.99
CA MET A 179 -7.47 4.96 6.81
C MET A 179 -8.20 3.87 6.01
N GLY A 180 -8.71 2.82 6.67
CA GLY A 180 -9.47 1.75 6.02
C GLY A 180 -10.72 2.27 5.33
N VAL A 181 -11.52 3.13 6.01
CA VAL A 181 -12.72 3.71 5.41
C VAL A 181 -12.41 4.67 4.27
N SER A 182 -11.28 5.41 4.32
CA SER A 182 -10.83 6.26 3.20
C SER A 182 -10.55 5.42 1.94
N LYS A 183 -9.97 4.24 2.12
CA LYS A 183 -9.70 3.29 1.02
C LYS A 183 -10.98 2.61 0.52
N LYS A 184 -11.92 2.28 1.40
CA LYS A 184 -13.24 1.78 0.99
C LYS A 184 -14.00 2.82 0.17
N LEU A 185 -13.98 4.08 0.60
CA LEU A 185 -14.60 5.18 -0.14
C LEU A 185 -13.90 5.40 -1.50
N MET A 186 -12.57 5.28 -1.55
CA MET A 186 -11.82 5.29 -2.81
C MET A 186 -12.22 4.11 -3.71
N GLU A 187 -12.40 2.89 -3.18
CA GLU A 187 -12.92 1.75 -3.96
C GLU A 187 -14.31 2.08 -4.55
N ASN A 188 -15.24 2.56 -3.73
CA ASN A 188 -16.57 2.96 -4.19
C ASN A 188 -16.49 4.04 -5.29
N LEU A 189 -15.61 5.03 -5.09
CA LEU A 189 -15.37 6.08 -6.08
C LEU A 189 -14.90 5.51 -7.41
N ILE A 190 -13.83 4.72 -7.44
CA ILE A 190 -13.30 4.21 -8.71
C ILE A 190 -14.33 3.28 -9.39
N MET A 191 -15.07 2.47 -8.62
CA MET A 191 -16.09 1.57 -9.15
C MET A 191 -17.29 2.31 -9.78
N SER A 192 -17.60 3.55 -9.37
CA SER A 192 -18.64 4.37 -9.99
C SER A 192 -18.31 4.74 -11.45
N TYR A 193 -17.04 4.67 -11.86
CA TYR A 193 -16.59 4.89 -13.25
C TYR A 193 -16.42 3.59 -14.04
N SER A 194 -16.67 2.43 -13.46
CA SER A 194 -16.41 1.12 -14.09
C SER A 194 -17.26 0.81 -15.34
N ALA A 195 -18.32 1.57 -15.57
CA ALA A 195 -19.12 1.51 -16.80
C ALA A 195 -18.52 2.34 -17.96
N GLU A 196 -17.64 3.32 -17.68
CA GLU A 196 -17.06 4.20 -18.69
C GLU A 196 -15.73 3.66 -19.23
N PHE A 197 -14.91 3.09 -18.36
CA PHE A 197 -13.66 2.45 -18.73
C PHE A 197 -13.32 1.31 -17.77
N LYS A 198 -12.41 0.44 -18.20
CA LYS A 198 -12.02 -0.73 -17.41
C LYS A 198 -11.25 -0.31 -16.17
N ILE A 199 -11.84 -0.61 -15.01
CA ILE A 199 -11.28 -0.29 -13.69
C ILE A 199 -11.15 -1.56 -12.86
N THR A 200 -9.98 -1.74 -12.25
CA THR A 200 -9.71 -2.82 -11.31
C THR A 200 -8.96 -2.31 -10.09
N THR A 201 -9.02 -3.08 -9.01
CA THR A 201 -8.22 -2.81 -7.80
C THR A 201 -7.73 -4.13 -7.18
N ALA A 202 -6.81 -4.03 -6.23
CA ALA A 202 -6.35 -5.16 -5.45
C ALA A 202 -6.26 -4.79 -3.97
N ARG A 203 -6.79 -5.68 -3.12
CA ARG A 203 -6.58 -5.69 -1.68
C ARG A 203 -5.50 -6.72 -1.39
N PHE A 204 -4.49 -6.35 -0.65
CA PHE A 204 -3.45 -7.30 -0.27
C PHE A 204 -2.89 -7.01 1.12
N ALA A 205 -2.19 -8.00 1.60
CA ALA A 205 -1.57 -8.07 2.90
C ALA A 205 -0.48 -7.01 3.13
N ASN A 206 0.12 -7.00 4.30
CA ASN A 206 1.27 -6.15 4.57
C ASN A 206 2.44 -6.52 3.63
N VAL A 207 3.05 -5.51 3.04
CA VAL A 207 4.27 -5.71 2.25
C VAL A 207 5.48 -5.67 3.18
N ALA A 208 6.21 -6.77 3.25
CA ALA A 208 7.37 -6.90 4.12
C ALA A 208 8.42 -5.82 3.81
N PHE A 209 8.89 -5.12 4.85
CA PHE A 209 9.85 -4.03 4.75
C PHE A 209 9.46 -2.90 3.78
N SER A 210 8.15 -2.69 3.55
CA SER A 210 7.72 -1.55 2.73
C SER A 210 8.05 -0.22 3.42
N ASN A 211 8.35 0.80 2.63
CA ASN A 211 8.72 2.13 3.11
C ASN A 211 7.74 2.64 4.18
N GLY A 212 8.27 3.04 5.33
CA GLY A 212 7.52 3.52 6.49
C GLY A 212 6.77 2.43 7.27
N SER A 213 6.92 1.13 6.95
CA SER A 213 6.37 0.05 7.76
C SER A 213 7.14 -0.14 9.07
N LEU A 214 6.57 -0.91 10.01
CA LEU A 214 7.24 -1.26 11.27
C LEU A 214 8.60 -1.91 11.02
N LEU A 215 8.68 -2.87 10.09
CA LEU A 215 9.91 -3.60 9.78
C LEU A 215 10.97 -2.71 9.10
N ASP A 216 10.55 -1.81 8.22
CA ASP A 216 11.44 -0.77 7.66
C ASP A 216 11.97 0.15 8.78
N GLY A 217 11.10 0.47 9.74
CA GLY A 217 11.47 1.20 10.94
C GLY A 217 12.56 0.50 11.77
N HIS A 218 12.62 -0.83 11.80
CA HIS A 218 13.68 -1.57 12.49
C HIS A 218 15.04 -1.30 11.85
N ILE A 219 15.13 -1.35 10.51
CA ILE A 219 16.36 -1.04 9.78
C ILE A 219 16.80 0.40 10.08
N ASN A 220 15.88 1.36 9.99
CA ASN A 220 16.18 2.76 10.23
C ASN A 220 16.68 3.01 11.67
N ARG A 221 16.07 2.36 12.68
CA ARG A 221 16.49 2.46 14.07
C ARG A 221 17.85 1.82 14.32
N LEU A 222 18.11 0.66 13.73
CA LEU A 222 19.42 0.02 13.80
C LEU A 222 20.51 0.94 13.25
N MET A 223 20.29 1.56 12.08
CA MET A 223 21.22 2.50 11.48
C MET A 223 21.48 3.72 12.37
N GLN A 224 20.46 4.19 13.09
CA GLN A 224 20.54 5.34 13.99
C GLN A 224 20.89 4.96 15.44
N ARG A 225 21.10 3.66 15.72
CA ARG A 225 21.35 3.13 17.07
C ARG A 225 20.26 3.48 18.08
N GLN A 226 19.02 3.56 17.61
CA GLN A 226 17.83 3.83 18.41
C GLN A 226 17.17 2.52 18.87
N PRO A 227 16.53 2.48 20.05
CA PRO A 227 15.86 1.27 20.51
C PRO A 227 14.68 0.91 19.64
N ILE A 228 14.27 -0.36 19.65
CA ILE A 228 13.12 -0.86 18.91
C ILE A 228 11.96 -1.11 19.86
N SER A 229 10.75 -0.75 19.43
CA SER A 229 9.49 -1.12 20.07
C SER A 229 8.63 -1.88 19.08
N CYS A 230 8.09 -3.05 19.49
CA CYS A 230 7.37 -3.97 18.63
C CYS A 230 6.17 -4.57 19.35
N PRO A 231 4.97 -4.62 18.72
CA PRO A 231 3.83 -5.32 19.29
C PRO A 231 4.09 -6.84 19.35
N SER A 232 3.70 -7.47 20.46
CA SER A 232 3.91 -8.90 20.69
C SER A 232 2.72 -9.79 20.33
N ASP A 233 1.54 -9.21 20.19
CA ASP A 233 0.26 -9.90 20.02
C ASP A 233 -0.36 -9.76 18.62
N VAL A 234 0.22 -8.91 17.77
CA VAL A 234 -0.30 -8.60 16.43
C VAL A 234 0.23 -9.59 15.39
N LYS A 235 -0.68 -10.24 14.69
CA LYS A 235 -0.39 -11.13 13.56
C LYS A 235 -0.86 -10.51 12.24
N ARG A 236 -0.11 -10.71 11.17
CA ARG A 236 -0.47 -10.21 9.82
C ARG A 236 -0.11 -11.20 8.74
N PHE A 237 -0.86 -11.14 7.65
CA PHE A 237 -0.44 -11.72 6.38
C PHE A 237 0.64 -10.87 5.75
N PHE A 238 1.58 -11.52 5.07
CA PHE A 238 2.64 -10.82 4.37
C PHE A 238 2.79 -11.28 2.92
N VAL A 239 3.11 -10.31 2.08
CA VAL A 239 3.65 -10.53 0.74
C VAL A 239 5.02 -9.85 0.62
N SER A 240 5.87 -10.37 -0.25
CA SER A 240 7.13 -9.71 -0.56
C SER A 240 6.90 -8.44 -1.40
N PRO A 241 7.87 -7.51 -1.49
CA PRO A 241 7.79 -6.39 -2.42
C PRO A 241 7.55 -6.84 -3.87
N GLU A 242 8.22 -7.90 -4.31
CA GLU A 242 8.03 -8.51 -5.64
C GLU A 242 6.57 -8.96 -5.85
N GLU A 243 6.04 -9.76 -4.92
CA GLU A 243 4.66 -10.24 -4.96
C GLU A 243 3.64 -9.09 -4.99
N SER A 244 3.91 -8.00 -4.26
CA SER A 244 3.03 -6.82 -4.27
C SER A 244 2.91 -6.16 -5.65
N GLY A 245 3.99 -6.10 -6.41
CA GLY A 245 3.98 -5.60 -7.79
C GLY A 245 3.26 -6.55 -8.74
N GLN A 246 3.47 -7.84 -8.58
CA GLN A 246 2.89 -8.88 -9.42
C GLN A 246 1.37 -9.00 -9.28
N ILE A 247 0.82 -8.96 -8.06
CA ILE A 247 -0.63 -8.94 -7.86
C ILE A 247 -1.27 -7.70 -8.50
N CYS A 248 -0.62 -6.53 -8.36
CA CYS A 248 -1.11 -5.32 -8.99
C CYS A 248 -1.08 -5.39 -10.52
N LEU A 249 -0.04 -6.01 -11.09
CA LEU A 249 0.07 -6.22 -12.54
C LEU A 249 -1.03 -7.15 -13.05
N LEU A 250 -1.22 -8.30 -12.40
CA LEU A 250 -2.25 -9.27 -12.75
C LEU A 250 -3.66 -8.64 -12.66
N ALA A 251 -3.94 -7.92 -11.56
CA ALA A 251 -5.22 -7.24 -11.37
C ALA A 251 -5.46 -6.14 -12.40
N CYS A 252 -4.46 -5.29 -12.66
CA CYS A 252 -4.55 -4.19 -13.61
C CYS A 252 -4.88 -4.69 -15.03
N ILE A 253 -4.20 -5.73 -15.46
CA ILE A 253 -4.24 -6.16 -16.87
C ILE A 253 -5.32 -7.20 -17.12
N LEU A 254 -5.45 -8.22 -16.25
CA LEU A 254 -6.28 -9.39 -16.52
C LEU A 254 -7.71 -9.27 -16.00
N GLY A 255 -7.97 -8.45 -14.96
CA GLY A 255 -9.29 -8.32 -14.35
C GLY A 255 -10.35 -7.78 -15.31
N ASN A 256 -11.61 -8.06 -15.05
CA ASN A 256 -12.74 -7.39 -15.69
C ASN A 256 -13.06 -6.08 -14.96
N SER A 257 -13.76 -5.17 -15.62
CA SER A 257 -14.14 -3.90 -14.99
C SER A 257 -15.01 -4.12 -13.75
N GLY A 258 -14.54 -3.63 -12.61
CA GLY A 258 -15.19 -3.79 -11.32
C GLY A 258 -14.63 -4.93 -10.46
N ASP A 259 -13.65 -5.70 -10.96
CA ASP A 259 -13.04 -6.76 -10.17
C ASP A 259 -12.10 -6.21 -9.06
N ILE A 260 -12.17 -6.84 -7.88
CA ILE A 260 -11.25 -6.60 -6.76
C ILE A 260 -10.44 -7.88 -6.52
N PHE A 261 -9.15 -7.80 -6.71
CA PHE A 261 -8.24 -8.94 -6.53
C PHE A 261 -7.72 -9.01 -5.10
N PHE A 262 -7.39 -10.21 -4.64
CA PHE A 262 -6.71 -10.44 -3.37
C PHE A 262 -5.90 -11.74 -3.38
N PRO A 263 -4.84 -11.88 -2.56
CA PRO A 263 -4.07 -13.12 -2.46
C PRO A 263 -4.84 -14.18 -1.66
N LYS A 264 -4.76 -15.44 -2.06
CA LYS A 264 -5.29 -16.58 -1.31
C LYS A 264 -4.31 -16.96 -0.19
N LEU A 265 -4.41 -16.27 0.93
CA LEU A 265 -3.59 -16.56 2.12
C LEU A 265 -4.47 -17.18 3.20
N GLY A 266 -4.07 -18.34 3.72
CA GLY A 266 -4.75 -19.04 4.80
C GLY A 266 -4.25 -18.60 6.18
N GLU A 267 -5.02 -18.89 7.24
CA GLU A 267 -4.68 -18.51 8.61
C GLU A 267 -3.33 -19.05 9.10
N ASP A 268 -2.89 -20.18 8.54
CA ASP A 268 -1.57 -20.79 8.77
C ASP A 268 -0.39 -19.94 8.27
N GLN A 269 -0.67 -18.94 7.42
CA GLN A 269 0.30 -17.98 6.88
C GLN A 269 0.35 -16.66 7.66
N LEU A 270 -0.39 -16.57 8.78
CA LEU A 270 -0.30 -15.41 9.68
C LEU A 270 1.02 -15.44 10.46
N VAL A 271 1.77 -14.36 10.41
CA VAL A 271 3.07 -14.23 11.10
C VAL A 271 2.98 -13.15 12.16
N ASN A 272 3.55 -13.41 13.34
CA ASN A 272 3.60 -12.48 14.46
C ASN A 272 4.78 -11.50 14.28
N PHE A 273 4.55 -10.21 14.57
CA PHE A 273 5.62 -9.21 14.48
C PHE A 273 6.77 -9.45 15.47
N LYS A 274 6.48 -9.99 16.65
CA LYS A 274 7.51 -10.37 17.63
C LYS A 274 8.44 -11.42 17.03
N ASP A 275 7.87 -12.51 16.47
CA ASP A 275 8.67 -13.60 15.88
C ASP A 275 9.52 -13.10 14.71
N ILE A 276 8.95 -12.23 13.84
CA ILE A 276 9.73 -11.60 12.76
C ILE A 276 10.89 -10.79 13.32
N THR A 277 10.65 -10.03 14.39
CA THR A 277 11.67 -9.17 14.99
C THR A 277 12.79 -10.02 15.61
N GLU A 278 12.46 -11.06 16.38
CA GLU A 278 13.44 -11.97 16.97
C GLU A 278 14.27 -12.68 15.89
N ASN A 279 13.61 -13.23 14.87
CA ASN A 279 14.29 -13.85 13.72
C ASN A 279 15.17 -12.87 12.95
N PHE A 280 14.77 -11.58 12.89
CA PHE A 280 15.58 -10.55 12.22
C PHE A 280 16.87 -10.26 12.96
N PHE A 281 16.82 -10.18 14.29
CA PHE A 281 18.01 -10.02 15.10
C PHE A 281 18.93 -11.24 15.04
N ASP A 282 18.37 -12.45 15.06
CA ASP A 282 19.15 -13.69 14.87
C ASP A 282 19.81 -13.73 13.50
N PHE A 283 19.11 -13.32 12.45
CA PHE A 283 19.66 -13.23 11.09
C PHE A 283 20.82 -12.22 10.98
N LEU A 284 20.77 -11.16 11.78
CA LEU A 284 21.86 -10.18 11.88
C LEU A 284 23.01 -10.63 12.78
N GLY A 285 22.84 -11.72 13.54
CA GLY A 285 23.80 -12.15 14.55
C GLY A 285 23.89 -11.20 15.77
N ILE A 286 22.82 -10.46 16.08
CA ILE A 286 22.73 -9.49 17.16
C ILE A 286 21.84 -10.06 18.27
N GLN A 287 22.32 -10.09 19.50
CA GLN A 287 21.52 -10.49 20.65
C GLN A 287 20.52 -9.39 21.06
N ILE A 288 19.30 -9.79 21.40
CA ILE A 288 18.29 -8.88 21.94
C ILE A 288 18.52 -8.69 23.44
N GLU A 289 18.44 -7.43 23.90
CA GLU A 289 18.23 -7.06 25.30
C GLU A 289 16.76 -6.71 25.48
N TYR A 290 16.03 -7.64 26.11
CA TYR A 290 14.58 -7.49 26.34
C TYR A 290 14.32 -6.43 27.40
N CYS A 291 13.59 -5.39 27.05
CA CYS A 291 13.24 -4.27 27.92
C CYS A 291 11.76 -4.31 28.30
N ASN A 292 11.45 -4.00 29.57
CA ASN A 292 10.09 -3.99 30.09
C ASN A 292 9.30 -2.71 29.72
N SER A 293 9.99 -1.70 29.20
CA SER A 293 9.36 -0.43 28.79
C SER A 293 10.20 0.32 27.75
N GLU A 294 9.53 1.21 27.00
CA GLU A 294 10.21 2.12 26.08
C GLU A 294 11.23 3.01 26.79
N LYS A 295 10.95 3.43 28.04
CA LYS A 295 11.84 4.26 28.85
C LYS A 295 13.14 3.51 29.17
N GLU A 296 13.05 2.25 29.54
CA GLU A 296 14.20 1.37 29.80
C GLU A 296 15.02 1.19 28.52
N ALA A 297 14.38 0.84 27.40
CA ALA A 297 15.03 0.66 26.11
C ALA A 297 15.77 1.93 25.65
N LYS A 298 15.17 3.11 25.82
CA LYS A 298 15.81 4.41 25.55
C LYS A 298 17.02 4.64 26.44
N GLY A 299 16.92 4.33 27.74
CA GLY A 299 18.02 4.47 28.70
C GLY A 299 19.24 3.61 28.33
N ILE A 300 18.99 2.35 27.99
CA ILE A 300 20.04 1.41 27.54
C ILE A 300 20.66 1.89 26.22
N SER A 301 19.86 2.28 25.24
CA SER A 301 20.37 2.80 23.96
C SER A 301 21.29 4.01 24.15
N ILE A 302 20.91 4.96 25.02
CA ILE A 302 21.76 6.14 25.35
C ILE A 302 23.08 5.71 26.02
N LYS A 303 23.02 4.73 26.93
CA LYS A 303 24.19 4.17 27.57
C LYS A 303 25.13 3.53 26.55
N ASN A 304 24.58 2.66 25.69
CA ASN A 304 25.31 1.95 24.65
C ASN A 304 25.94 2.90 23.62
N MET A 305 25.29 4.00 23.27
CA MET A 305 25.87 5.05 22.42
C MET A 305 27.09 5.71 23.06
N LYS A 306 27.09 5.91 24.40
CA LYS A 306 28.23 6.51 25.13
C LYS A 306 29.39 5.55 25.26
N THR A 307 29.15 4.27 25.50
CA THR A 307 30.17 3.25 25.69
C THR A 307 30.67 2.61 24.40
N GLY A 308 29.91 2.74 23.31
CA GLY A 308 30.16 2.03 22.04
C GLY A 308 29.83 0.55 22.09
N ASP A 309 29.21 0.07 23.19
CA ASP A 309 28.84 -1.33 23.36
C ASP A 309 27.44 -1.62 22.80
N PHE A 310 27.39 -2.42 21.75
CA PHE A 310 26.17 -2.90 21.09
C PHE A 310 26.14 -4.43 20.99
N ASN A 311 26.76 -5.15 21.92
CA ASN A 311 26.72 -6.61 21.98
C ASN A 311 25.29 -7.13 22.14
N LYS A 312 24.45 -6.36 22.84
CA LYS A 312 23.01 -6.59 22.94
C LYS A 312 22.25 -5.35 22.51
N TYR A 313 21.13 -5.54 21.81
CA TYR A 313 20.33 -4.45 21.27
C TYR A 313 18.99 -4.31 22.03
N PRO A 314 18.66 -3.11 22.56
CA PRO A 314 17.47 -2.92 23.38
C PRO A 314 16.19 -2.97 22.54
N VAL A 315 15.32 -3.90 22.89
CA VAL A 315 14.01 -4.10 22.26
C VAL A 315 12.92 -4.17 23.33
N ASN A 316 11.89 -3.35 23.19
CA ASN A 316 10.69 -3.39 24.01
C ASN A 316 9.55 -4.08 23.23
N PHE A 317 9.05 -5.20 23.74
CA PHE A 317 7.83 -5.83 23.23
C PHE A 317 6.64 -5.41 24.11
N PHE A 318 5.54 -5.02 23.46
CA PHE A 318 4.34 -4.53 24.16
C PHE A 318 3.07 -5.15 23.57
N GLU A 319 2.01 -5.25 24.35
CA GLU A 319 0.67 -5.59 23.83
C GLU A 319 0.04 -4.39 23.14
N SER A 320 -0.59 -4.63 21.98
CA SER A 320 -1.21 -3.54 21.21
C SER A 320 -2.45 -3.01 21.94
N ASP A 321 -2.50 -1.69 22.13
CA ASP A 321 -3.58 -0.97 22.81
C ASP A 321 -4.05 0.26 22.01
N THR A 322 -3.67 0.33 20.72
CA THR A 322 -3.93 1.49 19.87
C THR A 322 -5.28 1.42 19.17
N SER A 323 -5.83 2.60 18.83
CA SER A 323 -7.09 2.74 18.11
C SER A 323 -7.01 2.12 16.71
N GLY A 324 -8.10 1.52 16.25
CA GLY A 324 -8.25 1.07 14.87
C GLY A 324 -7.42 -0.15 14.47
N GLU A 325 -6.90 -0.93 15.42
CA GLU A 325 -6.17 -2.16 15.14
C GLU A 325 -7.08 -3.41 15.27
N LYS A 326 -7.00 -4.31 14.28
CA LYS A 326 -7.61 -5.64 14.33
C LYS A 326 -6.58 -6.69 14.70
N LEU A 327 -7.01 -7.82 15.30
CA LEU A 327 -6.13 -8.97 15.55
C LEU A 327 -5.58 -9.55 14.24
N TYR A 328 -6.42 -9.64 13.21
CA TYR A 328 -6.05 -10.01 11.84
C TYR A 328 -6.94 -9.28 10.84
N GLU A 329 -6.46 -9.14 9.61
CA GLU A 329 -7.18 -8.45 8.53
C GLU A 329 -7.85 -9.45 7.60
N GLU A 330 -8.92 -9.01 6.94
CA GLU A 330 -9.72 -9.79 5.98
C GLU A 330 -9.60 -9.19 4.59
N PHE A 331 -9.70 -10.02 3.55
CA PHE A 331 -9.61 -9.53 2.16
C PHE A 331 -11.00 -9.25 1.55
N TYR A 332 -12.06 -9.85 2.07
CA TYR A 332 -13.44 -9.72 1.56
C TYR A 332 -14.46 -9.74 2.69
N GLU A 333 -15.64 -9.27 2.39
CA GLU A 333 -16.78 -9.20 3.30
C GLU A 333 -17.70 -10.45 3.12
N GLU A 334 -18.55 -10.75 4.09
CA GLU A 334 -19.42 -11.92 4.08
C GLU A 334 -20.34 -11.99 2.84
N ASN A 335 -20.77 -10.83 2.34
CA ASN A 335 -21.67 -10.73 1.19
C ASN A 335 -20.94 -10.65 -0.16
N ASP A 336 -19.61 -10.70 -0.18
CA ASP A 336 -18.86 -10.65 -1.42
C ASP A 336 -18.97 -11.98 -2.18
N ILE A 337 -19.21 -11.91 -3.49
CA ILE A 337 -19.16 -13.07 -4.39
C ILE A 337 -17.72 -13.27 -4.82
N VAL A 338 -17.10 -14.29 -4.27
CA VAL A 338 -15.68 -14.58 -4.44
C VAL A 338 -15.46 -15.70 -5.46
N ASN A 339 -14.70 -15.39 -6.50
CA ASN A 339 -14.20 -16.39 -7.46
C ASN A 339 -12.78 -16.83 -7.06
N LEU A 340 -12.65 -18.07 -6.62
CA LEU A 340 -11.37 -18.69 -6.25
C LEU A 340 -10.82 -19.65 -7.32
N LYS A 341 -11.48 -19.76 -8.49
CA LYS A 341 -11.15 -20.78 -9.50
C LYS A 341 -10.34 -20.24 -10.68
N SER A 342 -10.45 -18.93 -10.99
CA SER A 342 -9.85 -18.33 -12.19
C SER A 342 -8.32 -18.24 -12.15
N TYR A 343 -7.75 -18.16 -10.96
CA TYR A 343 -6.30 -18.05 -10.74
C TYR A 343 -5.85 -19.07 -9.70
N ARG A 344 -4.58 -19.41 -9.69
CA ARG A 344 -4.00 -20.35 -8.72
C ARG A 344 -3.98 -19.74 -7.31
N GLU A 345 -3.36 -18.57 -7.19
CA GLU A 345 -3.09 -17.93 -5.90
C GLU A 345 -3.84 -16.60 -5.70
N LEU A 346 -4.74 -16.24 -6.63
CA LEU A 346 -5.57 -15.04 -6.52
C LEU A 346 -7.04 -15.39 -6.39
N GLY A 347 -7.70 -14.73 -5.46
CA GLY A 347 -9.15 -14.61 -5.40
C GLY A 347 -9.61 -13.31 -6.07
N VAL A 348 -10.83 -13.30 -6.57
CA VAL A 348 -11.46 -12.14 -7.22
C VAL A 348 -12.86 -11.94 -6.68
N ILE A 349 -13.15 -10.76 -6.15
CA ILE A 349 -14.50 -10.31 -5.83
C ILE A 349 -15.10 -9.77 -7.11
N THR A 350 -16.21 -10.36 -7.57
CA THR A 350 -16.81 -10.06 -8.87
C THR A 350 -18.08 -9.21 -8.78
N ASN A 351 -18.65 -9.08 -7.58
CA ASN A 351 -19.87 -8.30 -7.32
C ASN A 351 -19.59 -7.00 -6.55
N SER A 352 -18.42 -6.36 -6.79
CA SER A 352 -18.09 -5.12 -6.11
C SER A 352 -19.21 -4.08 -6.20
N TYR A 353 -19.44 -3.35 -5.10
CA TYR A 353 -20.42 -2.27 -5.08
C TYR A 353 -20.05 -1.18 -6.09
N LYS A 354 -20.99 -0.85 -6.98
CA LYS A 354 -20.83 0.14 -8.06
C LYS A 354 -21.86 1.25 -7.86
N PRO A 355 -21.58 2.24 -6.99
CA PRO A 355 -22.49 3.36 -6.78
C PRO A 355 -22.61 4.20 -8.05
N LYS A 356 -23.72 4.97 -8.14
CA LYS A 356 -23.84 5.99 -9.19
C LYS A 356 -22.88 7.15 -8.90
N LYS A 357 -22.43 7.82 -9.96
CA LYS A 357 -21.53 8.99 -9.81
C LYS A 357 -22.15 10.10 -8.96
N GLU A 358 -23.45 10.33 -9.12
CA GLU A 358 -24.20 11.35 -8.37
C GLU A 358 -24.19 11.05 -6.85
N GLU A 359 -24.25 9.78 -6.47
CA GLU A 359 -24.15 9.36 -5.06
C GLU A 359 -22.76 9.69 -4.50
N ILE A 360 -21.70 9.33 -5.23
CA ILE A 360 -20.33 9.65 -4.83
C ILE A 360 -20.07 11.16 -4.78
N GLN A 361 -20.58 11.93 -5.73
CA GLN A 361 -20.46 13.38 -5.72
C GLN A 361 -21.15 14.00 -4.51
N ALA A 362 -22.32 13.49 -4.12
CA ALA A 362 -23.01 13.92 -2.90
C ALA A 362 -22.21 13.59 -1.63
N ASP A 363 -21.61 12.41 -1.58
CA ASP A 363 -20.76 11.98 -0.45
C ASP A 363 -19.49 12.85 -0.34
N ILE A 364 -18.83 13.14 -1.45
CA ILE A 364 -17.66 14.02 -1.53
C ILE A 364 -18.05 15.45 -1.07
N PHE A 365 -19.19 15.95 -1.55
CA PHE A 365 -19.68 17.28 -1.16
C PHE A 365 -19.94 17.35 0.34
N LYS A 366 -20.60 16.33 0.91
CA LYS A 366 -20.85 16.23 2.35
C LYS A 366 -19.55 16.25 3.16
N LEU A 367 -18.53 15.48 2.76
CA LEU A 367 -17.23 15.47 3.44
C LEU A 367 -16.53 16.84 3.35
N LYS A 368 -16.56 17.48 2.17
CA LYS A 368 -16.00 18.83 2.01
C LYS A 368 -16.66 19.85 2.94
N GLN A 369 -17.98 19.79 3.11
CA GLN A 369 -18.71 20.67 4.06
C GLN A 369 -18.25 20.44 5.51
N VAL A 370 -18.03 19.17 5.91
CA VAL A 370 -17.53 18.86 7.25
C VAL A 370 -16.14 19.44 7.46
N PHE A 371 -15.23 19.34 6.52
CA PHE A 371 -13.88 19.90 6.63
C PHE A 371 -13.86 21.44 6.57
N GLN A 372 -14.77 22.08 5.84
CA GLN A 372 -14.89 23.53 5.78
C GLN A 372 -15.49 24.15 7.06
N ASN A 373 -16.19 23.35 7.86
CA ASN A 373 -16.77 23.82 9.11
C ASN A 373 -15.68 23.90 10.20
N LYS A 374 -15.37 25.13 10.64
CA LYS A 374 -14.35 25.43 11.66
C LYS A 374 -14.60 24.78 13.03
N PHE A 375 -15.82 24.34 13.30
CA PHE A 375 -16.21 23.67 14.54
C PHE A 375 -16.22 22.16 14.45
N SER A 376 -15.87 21.58 13.30
CA SER A 376 -15.76 20.15 13.15
C SER A 376 -14.60 19.59 13.98
N ASP A 377 -14.85 18.46 14.59
CA ASP A 377 -13.88 17.66 15.33
C ASP A 377 -13.72 16.25 14.70
N LYS A 378 -12.85 15.44 15.24
CA LYS A 378 -12.65 14.05 14.76
C LYS A 378 -13.97 13.27 14.80
N SER A 379 -14.82 13.48 15.81
CA SER A 379 -16.09 12.77 15.95
C SER A 379 -17.07 13.13 14.83
N SER A 380 -17.14 14.40 14.44
CA SER A 380 -17.95 14.90 13.32
C SER A 380 -17.52 14.24 11.98
N ILE A 381 -16.21 14.08 11.76
CA ILE A 381 -15.68 13.45 10.56
C ILE A 381 -16.00 11.95 10.56
N VAL A 382 -15.78 11.26 11.69
CA VAL A 382 -16.12 9.83 11.82
C VAL A 382 -17.62 9.59 11.62
N ALA A 383 -18.48 10.45 12.17
CA ALA A 383 -19.93 10.38 11.96
C ALA A 383 -20.30 10.56 10.47
N ALA A 384 -19.69 11.51 9.78
CA ALA A 384 -19.90 11.71 8.35
C ALA A 384 -19.45 10.48 7.55
N LEU A 385 -18.25 9.93 7.80
CA LEU A 385 -17.73 8.72 7.15
C LEU A 385 -18.64 7.51 7.42
N SER A 386 -19.12 7.33 8.66
CA SER A 386 -20.05 6.25 9.02
C SER A 386 -21.40 6.34 8.31
N SER A 387 -21.86 7.56 7.98
CA SER A 387 -23.09 7.78 7.22
C SER A 387 -22.93 7.50 5.72
N ILE A 388 -21.70 7.58 5.19
CA ILE A 388 -21.36 7.35 3.77
C ILE A 388 -21.04 5.88 3.54
N VAL A 389 -20.16 5.30 4.36
CA VAL A 389 -19.71 3.91 4.21
C VAL A 389 -20.47 3.03 5.19
N LYS A 390 -21.46 2.31 4.68
CA LYS A 390 -22.26 1.37 5.47
C LYS A 390 -21.36 0.30 6.11
N GLY A 391 -21.61 -0.01 7.38
CA GLY A 391 -20.83 -1.01 8.11
C GLY A 391 -19.53 -0.50 8.73
N PHE A 392 -19.11 0.74 8.46
CA PHE A 392 -17.96 1.32 9.15
C PHE A 392 -18.24 1.51 10.64
N LYS A 393 -17.42 0.88 11.48
CA LYS A 393 -17.46 0.97 12.93
C LYS A 393 -16.08 1.38 13.43
N HIS A 394 -15.92 2.68 13.73
CA HIS A 394 -14.65 3.20 14.21
C HIS A 394 -14.31 2.62 15.60
N ILE A 395 -13.12 2.07 15.76
CA ILE A 395 -12.58 1.60 17.04
C ILE A 395 -11.69 2.71 17.60
N GLU A 396 -12.14 3.38 18.68
CA GLU A 396 -11.41 4.45 19.33
C GLU A 396 -11.04 4.04 20.77
N THR A 397 -9.75 4.04 21.08
CA THR A 397 -9.22 3.74 22.43
C THR A 397 -8.59 4.96 23.09
N GLY A 398 -8.56 6.11 22.40
CA GLY A 398 -7.90 7.34 22.87
C GLY A 398 -6.36 7.27 22.83
N LYS A 399 -5.79 6.19 22.27
CA LYS A 399 -4.34 6.00 22.13
C LYS A 399 -3.95 5.96 20.65
N SER A 400 -3.01 6.81 20.27
CA SER A 400 -2.50 6.89 18.90
C SER A 400 -1.15 6.19 18.75
N LEU A 401 -0.94 5.52 17.61
CA LEU A 401 0.37 5.00 17.22
C LEU A 401 1.47 6.07 17.19
N ASP A 402 1.09 7.34 17.02
CA ASP A 402 2.01 8.49 17.03
C ASP A 402 2.68 8.72 18.39
N GLN A 403 2.10 8.18 19.47
CA GLN A 403 2.64 8.26 20.84
C GLN A 403 3.62 7.11 21.15
N LYS A 404 3.73 6.10 20.28
CA LYS A 404 4.64 4.96 20.44
C LYS A 404 5.96 5.20 19.70
N MET A 405 7.03 4.58 20.22
CA MET A 405 8.35 4.58 19.57
C MET A 405 8.34 4.02 18.17
#